data_2e756499f2de993ffe597bad9eaa3cb0
#
_entry.id   2e756499f2de993ffe597bad9eaa3cb0
#
_cell.length_a   1.000
_cell.length_b   1.000
_cell.length_c   1.000
_cell.angle_alpha   90.00
_cell.angle_beta   90.00
_cell.angle_gamma   90.00
#
_symmetry.space_group_name_H-M   'P 1'
#
loop_
_entity.id
_entity.type
_entity.pdbx_description
1 polymer ?
#
loop_
_entity_poly.entity_id
_entity_poly.type
_entity_poly.pdbx_seq_one_letter_code
_entity_poly.pdbx_strand_id
1 'polypeptide(L)' 'MSMNHLTPENITSWTVERIKSLDDDSFCAEARAFLTYARSHKGELSEEELRHIIQQTEQINAELDRREKRRKGLFGFWGK' A
#
# COMPACT_ATOMS: atom_id res chain seq x y z
N MET A 1 6.15 -3.58 -15.85
CA MET A 1 5.53 -2.46 -15.98
C MET A 1 5.22 -1.80 -14.76
N SER A 2 5.53 -0.64 -14.74
CA SER A 2 5.50 0.07 -13.52
C SER A 2 4.13 0.58 -13.23
N MET A 3 3.74 0.58 -11.99
CA MET A 3 2.51 1.16 -11.57
C MET A 3 2.74 2.56 -11.06
N ASN A 4 3.82 3.17 -11.47
CA ASN A 4 4.21 4.46 -10.94
C ASN A 4 3.44 5.62 -11.50
N HIS A 5 2.68 5.40 -12.57
CA HIS A 5 1.96 6.49 -13.19
C HIS A 5 0.62 6.68 -12.51
N LEU A 6 0.64 7.24 -11.35
CA LEU A 6 -0.59 7.53 -10.62
C LEU A 6 -1.09 8.91 -10.98
N THR A 7 -2.36 8.99 -11.29
CA THR A 7 -3.04 10.26 -11.57
C THR A 7 -4.34 10.25 -10.79
N PRO A 8 -4.95 11.43 -10.60
CA PRO A 8 -6.25 11.45 -9.94
C PRO A 8 -7.29 10.58 -10.63
N GLU A 9 -7.10 10.37 -11.93
CA GLU A 9 -8.07 9.60 -12.70
C GLU A 9 -7.91 8.11 -12.48
N ASN A 10 -6.71 7.64 -12.22
CA ASN A 10 -6.49 6.21 -12.07
C ASN A 10 -6.14 5.80 -10.66
N ILE A 11 -6.23 6.74 -9.71
CA ILE A 11 -5.87 6.43 -8.33
C ILE A 11 -6.75 5.31 -7.77
N THR A 12 -8.00 5.26 -8.19
CA THR A 12 -8.91 4.23 -7.71
C THR A 12 -8.65 2.88 -8.35
N SER A 13 -7.83 2.84 -9.39
CA SER A 13 -7.43 1.57 -9.99
C SER A 13 -6.30 0.91 -9.21
N TRP A 14 -5.60 1.68 -8.41
CA TRP A 14 -4.53 1.13 -7.60
C TRP A 14 -5.13 0.42 -6.39
N THR A 15 -4.83 -0.83 -6.23
CA THR A 15 -5.32 -1.58 -5.09
C THR A 15 -4.22 -2.46 -4.55
N VAL A 16 -4.30 -2.77 -3.27
CA VAL A 16 -3.36 -3.69 -2.64
C VAL A 16 -3.44 -5.06 -3.29
N GLU A 17 -4.64 -5.42 -3.71
CA GLU A 17 -4.86 -6.71 -4.35
C GLU A 17 -3.93 -6.91 -5.55
N ARG A 18 -3.69 -5.85 -6.30
CA ARG A 18 -2.90 -5.94 -7.52
C ARG A 18 -1.42 -6.08 -7.25
N ILE A 19 -0.96 -5.59 -6.11
CA ILE A 19 0.46 -5.66 -5.78
C ILE A 19 0.75 -6.66 -4.68
N LYS A 20 -0.27 -7.39 -4.27
CA LYS A 20 -0.14 -8.32 -3.16
C LYS A 20 0.84 -9.45 -3.46
N SER A 21 1.01 -9.78 -4.72
CA SER A 21 1.90 -10.87 -5.11
C SER A 21 3.35 -10.42 -5.23
N LEU A 22 3.61 -9.13 -5.10
CA LEU A 22 4.98 -8.64 -5.20
C LEU A 22 5.78 -9.02 -3.96
N ASP A 23 7.09 -9.08 -4.13
CA ASP A 23 7.94 -9.33 -2.98
C ASP A 23 7.92 -8.13 -2.05
N ASP A 24 8.56 -8.29 -0.89
CA ASP A 24 8.47 -7.26 0.15
C ASP A 24 8.97 -5.91 -0.33
N ASP A 25 10.11 -5.89 -1.00
CA ASP A 25 10.70 -4.63 -1.44
C ASP A 25 9.81 -3.95 -2.47
N SER A 26 9.32 -4.71 -3.44
CA SER A 26 8.46 -4.14 -4.47
C SER A 26 7.13 -3.70 -3.90
N PHE A 27 6.58 -4.48 -2.99
CA PHE A 27 5.33 -4.11 -2.35
C PHE A 27 5.49 -2.79 -1.58
N CYS A 28 6.56 -2.68 -0.81
CA CYS A 28 6.79 -1.46 -0.05
C CYS A 28 7.00 -0.25 -0.95
N ALA A 29 7.71 -0.45 -2.05
CA ALA A 29 7.95 0.64 -2.98
C ALA A 29 6.66 1.13 -3.60
N GLU A 30 5.80 0.20 -4.02
CA GLU A 30 4.53 0.58 -4.61
C GLU A 30 3.62 1.25 -3.59
N ALA A 31 3.55 0.69 -2.40
CA ALA A 31 2.71 1.27 -1.36
C ALA A 31 3.18 2.67 -0.99
N ARG A 32 4.48 2.85 -0.89
CA ARG A 32 5.02 4.16 -0.57
C ARG A 32 4.71 5.18 -1.66
N ALA A 33 4.85 4.76 -2.92
CA ALA A 33 4.53 5.65 -4.02
C ALA A 33 3.08 6.06 -3.99
N PHE A 34 2.20 5.13 -3.70
CA PHE A 34 0.78 5.41 -3.62
C PHE A 34 0.47 6.40 -2.50
N LEU A 35 1.04 6.17 -1.33
CA LEU A 35 0.78 7.04 -0.19
C LEU A 35 1.38 8.42 -0.39
N THR A 36 2.56 8.47 -0.99
CA THR A 36 3.20 9.76 -1.28
C THR A 36 2.38 10.54 -2.28
N TYR A 37 1.89 9.88 -3.31
CA TYR A 37 1.05 10.54 -4.28
C TYR A 37 -0.23 11.07 -3.64
N ALA A 38 -0.85 10.24 -2.81
CA ALA A 38 -2.08 10.63 -2.15
C ALA A 38 -1.88 11.87 -1.29
N ARG A 39 -0.77 11.90 -0.58
CA ARG A 39 -0.48 13.03 0.29
C ARG A 39 -0.20 14.28 -0.52
N SER A 40 0.52 14.15 -1.62
CA SER A 40 0.89 15.30 -2.44
C SER A 40 -0.30 15.89 -3.16
N HIS A 41 -1.29 15.07 -3.50
CA HIS A 41 -2.42 15.52 -4.30
C HIS A 41 -3.73 15.52 -3.51
N LYS A 42 -3.62 15.62 -2.22
CA LYS A 42 -4.79 15.52 -1.36
C LYS A 42 -5.87 16.52 -1.73
N GLY A 43 -5.47 17.73 -2.10
CA GLY A 43 -6.44 18.77 -2.42
C GLY A 43 -7.11 18.60 -3.76
N GLU A 44 -6.57 17.70 -4.59
CA GLU A 44 -7.12 17.49 -5.93
C GLU A 44 -8.00 16.26 -6.02
N LEU A 45 -8.10 15.51 -4.93
CA LEU A 45 -8.84 14.25 -4.96
C LEU A 45 -10.24 14.45 -4.47
N SER A 46 -11.17 13.72 -5.08
CA SER A 46 -12.56 13.77 -4.66
C SER A 46 -12.74 12.99 -3.37
N GLU A 47 -13.93 13.13 -2.80
CA GLU A 47 -14.24 12.42 -1.57
C GLU A 47 -14.16 10.92 -1.75
N GLU A 48 -14.64 10.46 -2.90
CA GLU A 48 -14.59 9.03 -3.20
C GLU A 48 -13.16 8.54 -3.30
N GLU A 49 -12.33 9.35 -3.95
CA GLU A 49 -10.92 8.97 -4.10
C GLU A 49 -10.22 8.97 -2.76
N LEU A 50 -10.52 9.93 -1.91
CA LEU A 50 -9.94 9.95 -0.58
C LEU A 50 -10.37 8.74 0.23
N ARG A 51 -11.63 8.37 0.09
CA ARG A 51 -12.14 7.20 0.78
C ARG A 51 -11.44 5.94 0.31
N HIS A 52 -11.20 5.85 -1.00
CA HIS A 52 -10.47 4.73 -1.55
C HIS A 52 -9.06 4.67 -0.98
N ILE A 53 -8.40 5.83 -0.87
CA ILE A 53 -7.05 5.88 -0.33
C ILE A 53 -7.03 5.40 1.10
N ILE A 54 -7.98 5.82 1.89
CA ILE A 54 -8.05 5.39 3.28
C ILE A 54 -8.21 3.88 3.35
N GLN A 55 -9.09 3.35 2.51
CA GLN A 55 -9.35 1.93 2.49
C GLN A 55 -8.10 1.15 2.10
N GLN A 56 -7.41 1.62 1.07
CA GLN A 56 -6.20 0.95 0.64
C GLN A 56 -5.08 1.09 1.66
N THR A 57 -5.02 2.22 2.34
CA THR A 57 -4.03 2.40 3.39
C THR A 57 -4.20 1.35 4.48
N GLU A 58 -5.44 1.08 4.85
CA GLU A 58 -5.70 0.06 5.85
C GLU A 58 -5.27 -1.32 5.36
N GLN A 59 -5.50 -1.59 4.09
CA GLN A 59 -5.10 -2.86 3.52
C GLN A 59 -3.58 -2.97 3.41
N ILE A 60 -2.91 -1.86 3.12
CA ILE A 60 -1.45 -1.85 3.10
C ILE A 60 -0.92 -2.22 4.48
N ASN A 61 -1.48 -1.59 5.50
CA ASN A 61 -1.03 -1.86 6.87
C ASN A 61 -1.31 -3.31 7.25
N ALA A 62 -2.45 -3.82 6.86
CA ALA A 62 -2.79 -5.21 7.17
C ALA A 62 -1.83 -6.17 6.49
N GLU A 63 -1.49 -5.90 5.22
CA GLU A 63 -0.59 -6.78 4.50
C GLU A 63 0.82 -6.70 5.07
N LEU A 64 1.27 -5.51 5.41
CA LEU A 64 2.59 -5.36 6.02
C LEU A 64 2.65 -6.07 7.36
N ASP A 65 1.58 -5.96 8.13
CA ASP A 65 1.52 -6.63 9.42
C ASP A 65 1.57 -8.15 9.24
N ARG A 66 0.88 -8.65 8.23
CA ARG A 66 0.87 -10.07 7.96
C ARG A 66 2.26 -10.55 7.56
N ARG A 67 2.94 -9.77 6.74
CA ARG A 67 4.29 -10.13 6.32
C ARG A 67 5.26 -10.07 7.49
N GLU A 68 5.08 -9.09 8.33
CA GLU A 68 5.93 -8.97 9.51
C GLU A 68 5.70 -10.12 10.47
N LYS A 69 4.46 -10.52 10.65
CA LYS A 69 4.16 -11.63 11.53
C LYS A 69 4.77 -12.92 11.02
N ARG A 70 4.74 -13.11 9.71
CA ARG A 70 5.34 -14.29 9.13
C ARG A 70 6.85 -14.30 9.38
N ARG A 71 7.46 -13.11 9.24
CA ARG A 71 8.89 -12.98 9.49
C ARG A 71 9.21 -13.19 10.96
N LYS A 72 8.40 -12.62 11.82
CA LYS A 72 8.58 -12.77 13.25
C LYS A 72 8.35 -14.18 13.71
N GLY A 73 7.54 -14.91 12.98
CA GLY A 73 7.29 -16.30 13.30
C GLY A 73 8.55 -17.14 13.29
N LEU A 74 9.54 -16.72 12.50
CA LEU A 74 10.80 -17.41 12.43
C LEU A 74 11.69 -17.08 13.62
N PHE A 75 11.57 -15.90 14.16
CA PHE A 75 12.43 -15.44 15.23
C PHE A 75 11.67 -15.12 16.51
N GLY A 76 10.37 -15.28 16.47
CA GLY A 76 9.55 -14.81 17.57
C GLY A 76 9.85 -15.49 18.89
N PHE A 77 10.21 -16.76 18.83
CA PHE A 77 10.39 -17.52 20.04
C PHE A 77 11.61 -17.06 20.83
N TRP A 78 12.57 -16.48 20.19
CA TRP A 78 13.73 -16.01 20.95
C TRP A 78 13.84 -14.50 20.90
N GLY A 79 12.88 -13.85 20.35
CA GLY A 79 12.75 -12.43 20.49
C GLY A 79 12.04 -12.04 21.75
N LYS A 80 11.61 -13.02 22.49
CA LYS A 80 10.85 -12.73 23.68
C LYS A 80 11.78 -12.51 24.85
#